data_0dbd78827825881ce7abfd871372f5a5
#
_entry.id   0dbd78827825881ce7abfd871372f5a5
#
_cell.length_a   1.000
_cell.length_b   1.000
_cell.length_c   1.000
_cell.angle_alpha   90.00
_cell.angle_beta   90.00
_cell.angle_gamma   90.00
#
_symmetry.space_group_name_H-M   'P 1'
#
loop_
_entity.id
_entity.type
_entity.pdbx_description
1 polymer ?
#
loop_
_entity_poly.entity_id
_entity_poly.type
_entity_poly.pdbx_seq_one_letter_code
_entity_poly.pdbx_strand_id
1 'polypeptide(L)'
;MLSALALARRIEAGELTPRAVVDVCAEAIAAHEKEVQAFVALDLVAARRSADNPKLAALPLFGLPVGVKDIFDTFDLPTEYGSPIYAGFQPRADAAAVALTRRAGGVVLGKTATTEFATMVPAATRNPHNLDHTPGGSSSGSCAAVAASMLPIAFGSQTAGSVIRPASFCGVAGFKPSYRLIPTAGVKDVAPHLDTAGVFAAGVADVAFMTAAILDRDLRVDRSPPAAPRIALTRTHLWSKASAAMQRAVERAAPRSSI
;
A
#
# COMPACT_ATOMS: atom_id res chain seq x y z
N MET A 1 7.19 -3.68 -11.46
CA MET A 1 6.24 -2.93 -10.58
C MET A 1 5.77 -1.67 -11.28
N LEU A 2 4.53 -1.27 -11.05
CA LEU A 2 3.93 -0.05 -11.60
C LEU A 2 4.31 1.16 -10.73
N SER A 3 5.04 2.14 -11.28
CA SER A 3 5.30 3.40 -10.56
C SER A 3 4.09 4.32 -10.67
N ALA A 4 3.50 4.66 -9.54
CA ALA A 4 2.35 5.57 -9.45
C ALA A 4 2.68 6.96 -10.01
N LEU A 5 3.85 7.48 -9.67
CA LEU A 5 4.32 8.79 -10.14
C LEU A 5 4.53 8.82 -11.65
N ALA A 6 5.10 7.74 -12.22
CA ALA A 6 5.29 7.64 -13.67
C ALA A 6 3.94 7.56 -14.40
N LEU A 7 2.98 6.78 -13.87
CA LEU A 7 1.62 6.70 -14.41
C LEU A 7 0.90 8.04 -14.33
N ALA A 8 0.99 8.74 -13.18
CA ALA A 8 0.41 10.07 -13.01
C ALA A 8 0.93 11.07 -14.04
N ARG A 9 2.25 11.10 -14.27
CA ARG A 9 2.87 11.98 -15.29
C ARG A 9 2.38 11.66 -16.71
N ARG A 10 2.19 10.40 -17.04
CA ARG A 10 1.65 10.00 -18.35
C ARG A 10 0.18 10.36 -18.53
N ILE A 11 -0.61 10.33 -17.45
CA ILE A 11 -2.00 10.80 -17.49
C ILE A 11 -2.02 12.32 -17.63
N GLU A 12 -1.20 13.04 -16.88
CA GLU A 12 -1.05 14.50 -16.96
C GLU A 12 -0.64 14.96 -18.37
N ALA A 13 0.25 14.19 -19.03
CA ALA A 13 0.67 14.43 -20.42
C ALA A 13 -0.39 14.02 -21.47
N GLY A 14 -1.51 13.42 -21.07
CA GLY A 14 -2.52 12.92 -22.00
C GLY A 14 -2.15 11.63 -22.75
N GLU A 15 -1.07 10.98 -22.37
CA GLU A 15 -0.60 9.72 -22.98
C GLU A 15 -1.40 8.50 -22.50
N LEU A 16 -1.99 8.58 -21.32
CA LEU A 16 -2.83 7.56 -20.70
C LEU A 16 -4.11 8.15 -20.16
N THR A 17 -5.14 7.32 -20.06
CA THR A 17 -6.35 7.65 -19.31
C THR A 17 -6.36 6.90 -17.97
N PRO A 18 -7.07 7.42 -16.93
CA PRO A 18 -7.28 6.68 -15.68
C PRO A 18 -7.85 5.28 -15.94
N ARG A 19 -8.78 5.15 -16.89
CA ARG A 19 -9.37 3.87 -17.30
C ARG A 19 -8.33 2.89 -17.81
N ALA A 20 -7.42 3.31 -18.67
CA ALA A 20 -6.36 2.45 -19.18
C ALA A 20 -5.47 1.90 -18.07
N VAL A 21 -5.21 2.71 -17.02
CA VAL A 21 -4.44 2.24 -15.86
C VAL A 21 -5.21 1.19 -15.05
N VAL A 22 -6.52 1.36 -14.85
CA VAL A 22 -7.37 0.34 -14.22
C VAL A 22 -7.36 -0.96 -15.03
N ASP A 23 -7.40 -0.87 -16.36
CA ASP A 23 -7.38 -2.05 -17.23
C ASP A 23 -6.03 -2.79 -17.16
N VAL A 24 -4.90 -2.08 -17.12
CA VAL A 24 -3.57 -2.69 -16.88
C VAL A 24 -3.53 -3.42 -15.52
N CYS A 25 -4.09 -2.81 -14.46
CA CYS A 25 -4.19 -3.48 -13.16
C CYS A 25 -5.08 -4.73 -13.23
N ALA A 26 -6.21 -4.66 -13.93
CA ALA A 26 -7.12 -5.79 -14.10
C ALA A 26 -6.47 -6.96 -14.84
N GLU A 27 -5.66 -6.70 -15.87
CA GLU A 27 -4.86 -7.71 -16.58
C GLU A 27 -3.84 -8.38 -15.65
N ALA A 28 -3.11 -7.59 -14.86
CA ALA A 28 -2.16 -8.11 -13.88
C ALA A 28 -2.84 -8.94 -12.79
N ILE A 29 -4.02 -8.51 -12.31
CA ILE A 29 -4.85 -9.29 -11.37
C ILE A 29 -5.27 -10.62 -12.00
N ALA A 30 -5.78 -10.61 -13.22
CA ALA A 30 -6.18 -11.84 -13.90
C ALA A 30 -5.02 -12.83 -14.08
N ALA A 31 -3.80 -12.32 -14.26
CA ALA A 31 -2.61 -13.14 -14.43
C ALA A 31 -2.08 -13.74 -13.11
N HIS A 32 -2.17 -13.00 -11.98
CA HIS A 32 -1.44 -13.36 -10.77
C HIS A 32 -2.30 -13.68 -9.55
N GLU A 33 -3.56 -13.19 -9.48
CA GLU A 33 -4.37 -13.27 -8.25
C GLU A 33 -4.67 -14.70 -7.82
N LYS A 34 -4.86 -15.62 -8.78
CA LYS A 34 -5.10 -17.05 -8.47
C LYS A 34 -3.98 -17.65 -7.60
N GLU A 35 -2.74 -17.23 -7.81
CA GLU A 35 -1.57 -17.74 -7.09
C GLU A 35 -1.21 -16.88 -5.89
N VAL A 36 -1.27 -15.56 -6.04
CA VAL A 36 -0.83 -14.61 -5.00
C VAL A 36 -1.86 -14.42 -3.90
N GLN A 37 -3.15 -14.44 -4.21
CA GLN A 37 -4.27 -14.24 -3.28
C GLN A 37 -4.13 -12.94 -2.46
N ALA A 38 -3.94 -11.84 -3.18
CA ALA A 38 -3.73 -10.53 -2.59
C ALA A 38 -5.02 -9.79 -2.23
N PHE A 39 -6.15 -10.16 -2.84
CA PHE A 39 -7.43 -9.48 -2.63
C PHE A 39 -8.44 -10.38 -1.91
N VAL A 40 -9.33 -9.75 -1.15
CA VAL A 40 -10.50 -10.40 -0.53
C VAL A 40 -11.80 -9.93 -1.18
N ALA A 41 -11.81 -8.74 -1.77
CA ALA A 41 -12.92 -8.22 -2.56
C ALA A 41 -12.41 -7.34 -3.70
N LEU A 42 -13.01 -7.46 -4.87
CA LEU A 42 -12.71 -6.69 -6.08
C LEU A 42 -14.02 -6.25 -6.74
N ASP A 43 -14.08 -4.99 -7.17
CA ASP A 43 -15.12 -4.52 -8.07
C ASP A 43 -14.50 -3.77 -9.26
N LEU A 44 -14.00 -4.54 -10.22
CA LEU A 44 -13.40 -4.00 -11.43
C LEU A 44 -14.41 -3.25 -12.31
N VAL A 45 -15.70 -3.58 -12.22
CA VAL A 45 -16.74 -2.89 -12.98
C VAL A 45 -16.96 -1.49 -12.42
N ALA A 46 -17.10 -1.36 -11.10
CA ALA A 46 -17.24 -0.06 -10.46
C ALA A 46 -15.96 0.78 -10.59
N ALA A 47 -14.78 0.15 -10.45
CA ALA A 47 -13.49 0.84 -10.63
C ALA A 47 -13.36 1.42 -12.05
N ARG A 48 -13.69 0.63 -13.07
CA ARG A 48 -13.71 1.07 -14.47
C ARG A 48 -14.65 2.23 -14.70
N ARG A 49 -15.90 2.12 -14.21
CA ARG A 49 -16.89 3.20 -14.32
C ARG A 49 -16.42 4.48 -13.60
N SER A 50 -15.81 4.35 -12.44
CA SER A 50 -15.24 5.50 -11.73
C SER A 50 -14.12 6.16 -12.53
N ALA A 51 -13.23 5.34 -13.12
CA ALA A 51 -12.10 5.82 -13.92
C ALA A 51 -12.51 6.47 -15.26
N ASP A 52 -13.74 6.23 -15.75
CA ASP A 52 -14.30 6.90 -16.93
C ASP A 52 -14.65 8.39 -16.67
N ASN A 53 -14.62 8.85 -15.40
CA ASN A 53 -14.87 10.25 -15.07
C ASN A 53 -13.67 11.12 -15.49
N PRO A 54 -13.82 12.01 -16.49
CA PRO A 54 -12.71 12.81 -17.03
C PRO A 54 -12.14 13.81 -16.02
N LYS A 55 -12.90 14.16 -14.96
CA LYS A 55 -12.44 15.09 -13.92
C LYS A 55 -11.30 14.50 -13.09
N LEU A 56 -11.17 13.18 -13.04
CA LEU A 56 -10.12 12.53 -12.24
C LEU A 56 -8.71 12.87 -12.71
N ALA A 57 -8.51 13.06 -14.00
CA ALA A 57 -7.20 13.42 -14.56
C ALA A 57 -6.69 14.80 -14.09
N ALA A 58 -7.58 15.67 -13.58
CA ALA A 58 -7.21 16.97 -13.01
C ALA A 58 -7.04 16.95 -11.48
N LEU A 59 -7.28 15.82 -10.82
CA LEU A 59 -7.17 15.68 -9.37
C LEU A 59 -5.79 15.14 -8.96
N PRO A 60 -5.33 15.37 -7.73
CA PRO A 60 -3.97 15.05 -7.27
C PRO A 60 -3.51 13.60 -7.49
N LEU A 61 -4.42 12.62 -7.49
CA LEU A 61 -4.12 11.21 -7.75
C LEU A 61 -4.42 10.77 -9.18
N PHE A 62 -4.85 11.67 -10.07
CA PHE A 62 -5.04 11.42 -11.51
C PHE A 62 -5.88 10.18 -11.84
N GLY A 63 -6.82 9.77 -10.99
CA GLY A 63 -7.62 8.56 -11.20
C GLY A 63 -6.86 7.24 -11.00
N LEU A 64 -5.70 7.25 -10.35
CA LEU A 64 -4.92 6.05 -10.12
C LEU A 64 -5.67 5.05 -9.24
N PRO A 65 -5.62 3.73 -9.59
CA PRO A 65 -6.20 2.68 -8.77
C PRO A 65 -5.44 2.49 -7.45
N VAL A 66 -6.20 2.30 -6.38
CA VAL A 66 -5.69 2.16 -5.01
C VAL A 66 -6.29 0.91 -4.38
N GLY A 67 -5.44 0.06 -3.80
CA GLY A 67 -5.85 -1.05 -2.95
C GLY A 67 -6.04 -0.60 -1.50
N VAL A 68 -7.07 -1.11 -0.85
CA VAL A 68 -7.41 -0.74 0.52
C VAL A 68 -7.33 -1.98 1.42
N LYS A 69 -6.41 -1.99 2.38
CA LYS A 69 -6.30 -3.11 3.34
C LYS A 69 -7.62 -3.35 4.04
N ASP A 70 -7.98 -4.61 4.21
CA ASP A 70 -9.29 -5.04 4.69
C ASP A 70 -9.53 -4.83 6.20
N ILE A 71 -9.00 -3.75 6.75
CA ILE A 71 -9.33 -3.19 8.06
C ILE A 71 -9.76 -1.72 7.95
N PHE A 72 -9.72 -1.14 6.75
CA PHE A 72 -10.23 0.19 6.47
C PHE A 72 -11.64 0.06 5.91
N ASP A 73 -12.58 0.74 6.53
CA ASP A 73 -13.96 0.76 6.08
C ASP A 73 -14.10 1.38 4.69
N THR A 74 -14.93 0.75 3.85
CA THR A 74 -15.32 1.25 2.53
C THR A 74 -16.83 1.11 2.40
N PHE A 75 -17.52 2.17 1.96
CA PHE A 75 -18.98 2.15 1.87
C PHE A 75 -19.51 1.22 0.76
N ASP A 76 -18.68 0.91 -0.23
CA ASP A 76 -19.03 0.19 -1.46
C ASP A 76 -18.47 -1.24 -1.54
N LEU A 77 -17.58 -1.63 -0.63
CA LEU A 77 -17.04 -2.98 -0.55
C LEU A 77 -17.08 -3.48 0.90
N PRO A 78 -17.30 -4.78 1.13
CA PRO A 78 -17.26 -5.34 2.48
C PRO A 78 -15.92 -5.11 3.15
N THR A 79 -15.94 -5.05 4.49
CA THR A 79 -14.73 -4.96 5.33
C THR A 79 -14.80 -6.05 6.38
N GLU A 80 -14.08 -7.13 6.18
CA GLU A 80 -14.22 -8.37 6.96
C GLU A 80 -13.10 -8.58 7.97
N TYR A 81 -12.14 -7.66 8.05
CA TYR A 81 -11.02 -7.67 9.00
C TYR A 81 -10.16 -8.95 8.93
N GLY A 82 -10.22 -9.68 7.81
CA GLY A 82 -9.54 -10.97 7.64
C GLY A 82 -10.13 -12.10 8.51
N SER A 83 -11.37 -11.97 8.99
CA SER A 83 -12.00 -12.92 9.91
C SER A 83 -13.37 -13.37 9.42
N PRO A 84 -13.68 -14.68 9.45
CA PRO A 84 -14.99 -15.19 9.08
C PRO A 84 -16.13 -14.69 10.00
N ILE A 85 -15.81 -14.17 11.20
CA ILE A 85 -16.82 -13.60 12.12
C ILE A 85 -17.49 -12.37 11.48
N TYR A 86 -16.79 -11.64 10.61
CA TYR A 86 -17.28 -10.45 9.94
C TYR A 86 -17.60 -10.67 8.46
N ALA A 87 -17.76 -11.93 8.03
CA ALA A 87 -18.11 -12.25 6.64
C ALA A 87 -19.34 -11.46 6.18
N GLY A 88 -19.23 -10.71 5.09
CA GLY A 88 -20.28 -9.87 4.52
C GLY A 88 -20.54 -8.56 5.28
N PHE A 89 -19.72 -8.19 6.25
CA PHE A 89 -19.90 -6.90 6.94
C PHE A 89 -19.65 -5.72 5.98
N GLN A 90 -20.70 -4.92 5.77
CA GLN A 90 -20.66 -3.75 4.92
C GLN A 90 -20.69 -2.47 5.78
N PRO A 91 -19.59 -1.70 5.82
CA PRO A 91 -19.57 -0.40 6.47
C PRO A 91 -20.54 0.60 5.85
N ARG A 92 -21.02 1.55 6.65
CA ARG A 92 -21.93 2.61 6.18
C ARG A 92 -21.20 3.81 5.57
N ALA A 93 -19.90 3.92 5.79
CA ALA A 93 -19.10 5.05 5.33
C ALA A 93 -17.65 4.60 5.10
N ASP A 94 -16.92 5.35 4.31
CA ASP A 94 -15.49 5.20 4.14
C ASP A 94 -14.72 5.57 5.42
N ALA A 95 -13.63 4.86 5.68
CA ALA A 95 -12.59 5.34 6.58
C ALA A 95 -12.05 6.70 6.09
N ALA A 96 -11.63 7.56 7.02
CA ALA A 96 -11.17 8.90 6.68
C ALA A 96 -10.05 8.92 5.62
N ALA A 97 -9.09 7.99 5.69
CA ALA A 97 -8.03 7.86 4.68
C ALA A 97 -8.58 7.49 3.29
N VAL A 98 -9.61 6.65 3.22
CA VAL A 98 -10.28 6.26 1.97
C VAL A 98 -11.05 7.44 1.38
N ALA A 99 -11.81 8.15 2.21
CA ALA A 99 -12.54 9.36 1.79
C ALA A 99 -11.59 10.44 1.24
N LEU A 100 -10.43 10.65 1.89
CA LEU A 100 -9.39 11.55 1.41
C LEU A 100 -8.83 11.10 0.06
N THR A 101 -8.63 9.80 -0.12
CA THR A 101 -8.16 9.21 -1.38
C THR A 101 -9.14 9.47 -2.52
N ARG A 102 -10.44 9.21 -2.30
CA ARG A 102 -11.47 9.50 -3.31
C ARG A 102 -11.56 11.00 -3.63
N ARG A 103 -11.47 11.86 -2.62
CA ARG A 103 -11.44 13.32 -2.79
C ARG A 103 -10.23 13.76 -3.62
N ALA A 104 -9.07 13.13 -3.42
CA ALA A 104 -7.87 13.38 -4.21
C ALA A 104 -7.91 12.75 -5.62
N GLY A 105 -9.00 12.07 -5.98
CA GLY A 105 -9.18 11.45 -7.29
C GLY A 105 -8.63 10.04 -7.43
N GLY A 106 -8.33 9.35 -6.34
CA GLY A 106 -7.97 7.94 -6.38
C GLY A 106 -9.20 7.04 -6.60
N VAL A 107 -9.03 5.96 -7.33
CA VAL A 107 -10.05 4.95 -7.60
C VAL A 107 -9.82 3.74 -6.72
N VAL A 108 -10.72 3.46 -5.78
CA VAL A 108 -10.65 2.23 -4.98
C VAL A 108 -10.94 1.04 -5.90
N LEU A 109 -9.94 0.15 -6.05
CA LEU A 109 -10.05 -0.99 -6.94
C LEU A 109 -10.52 -2.25 -6.21
N GLY A 110 -10.14 -2.38 -4.93
CA GLY A 110 -10.50 -3.54 -4.13
C GLY A 110 -9.95 -3.52 -2.71
N LYS A 111 -10.38 -4.50 -1.94
CA LYS A 111 -9.93 -4.77 -0.57
C LYS A 111 -8.80 -5.78 -0.60
N THR A 112 -7.67 -5.43 -0.01
CA THR A 112 -6.48 -6.29 0.03
C THR A 112 -6.41 -7.08 1.34
N ALA A 113 -5.97 -8.32 1.25
CA ALA A 113 -5.92 -9.26 2.36
C ALA A 113 -5.10 -8.73 3.55
N THR A 114 -5.60 -8.96 4.74
CA THR A 114 -4.94 -8.70 6.02
C THR A 114 -4.81 -9.99 6.81
N THR A 115 -3.85 -10.09 7.72
CA THR A 115 -3.93 -11.11 8.79
C THR A 115 -5.17 -10.84 9.64
N GLU A 116 -5.75 -11.88 10.25
CA GLU A 116 -6.97 -11.74 11.03
C GLU A 116 -6.83 -10.63 12.10
N PHE A 117 -7.75 -9.65 12.06
CA PHE A 117 -7.75 -8.43 12.89
C PHE A 117 -6.41 -7.67 12.89
N ALA A 118 -5.65 -7.78 11.80
CA ALA A 118 -4.28 -7.24 11.69
C ALA A 118 -3.30 -7.80 12.75
N THR A 119 -3.57 -9.00 13.29
CA THR A 119 -2.79 -9.66 14.35
C THR A 119 -1.94 -10.83 13.81
N MET A 120 -2.00 -12.01 14.44
CA MET A 120 -1.01 -13.08 14.25
C MET A 120 -1.46 -14.17 13.26
N VAL A 121 -2.76 -14.37 13.03
CA VAL A 121 -3.24 -15.41 12.12
C VAL A 121 -3.00 -14.97 10.67
N PRO A 122 -2.17 -15.67 9.89
CA PRO A 122 -1.80 -15.25 8.56
C PRO A 122 -2.95 -15.35 7.56
N ALA A 123 -2.94 -14.46 6.56
CA ALA A 123 -3.79 -14.59 5.39
C ALA A 123 -3.24 -15.68 4.44
N ALA A 124 -4.08 -16.14 3.51
CA ALA A 124 -3.66 -17.08 2.46
C ALA A 124 -2.69 -16.47 1.43
N THR A 125 -2.48 -15.17 1.48
CA THR A 125 -1.64 -14.43 0.54
C THR A 125 -0.21 -14.96 0.51
N ARG A 126 0.32 -15.11 -0.71
CA ARG A 126 1.68 -15.62 -0.96
C ARG A 126 2.60 -14.52 -1.46
N ASN A 127 3.90 -14.69 -1.24
CA ASN A 127 4.90 -13.75 -1.72
C ASN A 127 5.10 -13.90 -3.24
N PRO A 128 4.93 -12.84 -4.05
CA PRO A 128 5.07 -12.92 -5.50
C PRO A 128 6.46 -13.34 -5.99
N HIS A 129 7.50 -13.15 -5.16
CA HIS A 129 8.87 -13.55 -5.51
C HIS A 129 9.12 -15.06 -5.28
N ASN A 130 8.35 -15.67 -4.37
CA ASN A 130 8.37 -17.10 -4.11
C ASN A 130 7.07 -17.50 -3.40
N LEU A 131 6.21 -18.21 -4.11
CA LEU A 131 4.88 -18.58 -3.65
C LEU A 131 4.86 -19.53 -2.42
N ASP A 132 5.97 -20.15 -2.08
CA ASP A 132 6.11 -20.96 -0.88
C ASP A 132 6.41 -20.14 0.38
N HIS A 133 6.56 -18.82 0.23
CA HIS A 133 6.92 -17.90 1.29
C HIS A 133 5.81 -16.91 1.58
N THR A 134 5.76 -16.46 2.84
CA THR A 134 4.86 -15.38 3.27
C THR A 134 5.29 -14.05 2.68
N PRO A 135 4.36 -13.17 2.29
CA PRO A 135 4.65 -11.78 1.96
C PRO A 135 4.92 -10.93 3.21
N GLY A 136 4.88 -11.53 4.39
CA GLY A 136 4.84 -10.81 5.67
C GLY A 136 3.42 -10.32 5.98
N GLY A 137 3.28 -9.60 7.10
CA GLY A 137 1.98 -9.12 7.57
C GLY A 137 2.14 -7.97 8.58
N SER A 138 1.02 -7.39 8.97
CA SER A 138 -0.37 -7.79 8.69
C SER A 138 -0.92 -7.28 7.35
N SER A 139 -0.31 -6.32 6.66
CA SER A 139 -0.74 -5.80 5.36
C SER A 139 -0.26 -6.70 4.20
N SER A 140 -0.58 -8.00 4.28
CA SER A 140 -0.09 -9.05 3.38
C SER A 140 -0.48 -8.79 1.93
N GLY A 141 -1.76 -8.65 1.66
CA GLY A 141 -2.30 -8.45 0.31
C GLY A 141 -1.88 -7.13 -0.32
N SER A 142 -1.87 -6.04 0.47
CA SER A 142 -1.46 -4.72 -0.03
C SER A 142 -0.05 -4.73 -0.60
N CYS A 143 0.86 -5.34 0.12
CA CYS A 143 2.25 -5.42 -0.27
C CYS A 143 2.46 -6.36 -1.46
N ALA A 144 1.83 -7.54 -1.43
CA ALA A 144 1.90 -8.52 -2.50
C ALA A 144 1.30 -7.99 -3.81
N ALA A 145 0.16 -7.28 -3.75
CA ALA A 145 -0.46 -6.68 -4.94
C ALA A 145 0.45 -5.65 -5.62
N VAL A 146 1.13 -4.80 -4.84
CA VAL A 146 2.09 -3.83 -5.40
C VAL A 146 3.29 -4.56 -6.00
N ALA A 147 3.85 -5.54 -5.30
CA ALA A 147 5.01 -6.31 -5.78
C ALA A 147 4.70 -7.08 -7.08
N ALA A 148 3.48 -7.62 -7.21
CA ALA A 148 3.01 -8.33 -8.40
C ALA A 148 2.51 -7.39 -9.52
N SER A 149 2.69 -6.07 -9.41
CA SER A 149 2.20 -5.07 -10.39
C SER A 149 0.67 -5.05 -10.57
N MET A 150 -0.09 -5.61 -9.66
CA MET A 150 -1.56 -5.57 -9.66
C MET A 150 -2.10 -4.21 -9.22
N LEU A 151 -1.29 -3.45 -8.50
CA LEU A 151 -1.62 -2.10 -8.04
C LEU A 151 -0.39 -1.19 -8.08
N PRO A 152 -0.53 0.09 -8.45
CA PRO A 152 0.54 1.07 -8.28
C PRO A 152 0.68 1.54 -6.83
N ILE A 153 -0.41 1.52 -6.05
CA ILE A 153 -0.49 2.06 -4.69
C ILE A 153 -1.44 1.19 -3.85
N ALA A 154 -1.11 1.01 -2.57
CA ALA A 154 -2.02 0.38 -1.61
C ALA A 154 -1.88 0.97 -0.20
N PHE A 155 -3.00 1.00 0.55
CA PHE A 155 -2.99 1.27 1.98
C PHE A 155 -2.60 0.04 2.79
N GLY A 156 -1.89 0.30 3.88
CA GLY A 156 -1.67 -0.63 4.97
C GLY A 156 -1.79 0.06 6.32
N SER A 157 -1.57 -0.69 7.37
CA SER A 157 -1.53 -0.17 8.74
C SER A 157 -0.37 -0.79 9.49
N GLN A 158 0.14 -0.09 10.48
CA GLN A 158 1.20 -0.59 11.34
C GLN A 158 0.97 -0.21 12.80
N THR A 159 0.94 -1.23 13.63
CA THR A 159 1.07 -1.12 15.09
C THR A 159 2.55 -1.30 15.49
N ALA A 160 3.15 -2.43 15.10
CA ALA A 160 4.55 -2.75 15.38
C ALA A 160 5.42 -2.75 14.10
N GLY A 161 5.07 -3.58 13.09
CA GLY A 161 5.89 -3.77 11.89
C GLY A 161 5.06 -4.00 10.61
N SER A 162 3.75 -3.82 10.65
CA SER A 162 2.82 -4.31 9.61
C SER A 162 2.80 -3.52 8.29
N VAL A 163 3.62 -2.49 8.15
CA VAL A 163 3.96 -1.82 6.88
C VAL A 163 5.40 -2.18 6.48
N ILE A 164 6.35 -1.90 7.35
CA ILE A 164 7.78 -2.02 7.01
C ILE A 164 8.19 -3.47 6.78
N ARG A 165 7.67 -4.42 7.57
CA ARG A 165 8.00 -5.85 7.43
C ARG A 165 7.52 -6.43 6.09
N PRO A 166 6.23 -6.35 5.69
CA PRO A 166 5.82 -6.87 4.39
C PRO A 166 6.50 -6.12 3.24
N ALA A 167 6.75 -4.80 3.35
CA ALA A 167 7.51 -4.06 2.35
C ALA A 167 8.91 -4.66 2.12
N SER A 168 9.62 -4.98 3.20
CA SER A 168 10.93 -5.64 3.14
C SER A 168 10.85 -7.03 2.50
N PHE A 169 9.80 -7.81 2.81
CA PHE A 169 9.64 -9.19 2.31
C PHE A 169 9.29 -9.22 0.82
N CYS A 170 8.53 -8.24 0.35
CA CYS A 170 8.08 -8.15 -1.04
C CYS A 170 8.92 -7.19 -1.91
N GLY A 171 9.96 -6.55 -1.35
CA GLY A 171 10.85 -5.67 -2.12
C GLY A 171 10.18 -4.41 -2.67
N VAL A 172 9.21 -3.84 -1.96
CA VAL A 172 8.51 -2.60 -2.31
C VAL A 172 8.83 -1.49 -1.32
N ALA A 173 8.52 -0.24 -1.68
CA ALA A 173 8.57 0.86 -0.73
C ALA A 173 7.34 0.82 0.19
N GLY A 174 7.60 0.83 1.50
CA GLY A 174 6.57 0.97 2.54
C GLY A 174 6.85 2.22 3.38
N PHE A 175 5.84 3.05 3.57
CA PHE A 175 5.95 4.26 4.37
C PHE A 175 4.93 4.28 5.50
N LYS A 176 5.43 4.27 6.73
CA LYS A 176 4.65 4.54 7.93
C LYS A 176 4.96 5.97 8.38
N PRO A 177 4.05 6.92 8.15
CA PRO A 177 4.24 8.30 8.56
C PRO A 177 4.26 8.46 10.09
N SER A 178 4.44 9.67 10.56
CA SER A 178 4.23 10.00 11.96
C SER A 178 2.81 9.64 12.40
N TYR A 179 2.67 9.29 13.68
CA TYR A 179 1.39 8.91 14.28
C TYR A 179 0.30 9.95 13.96
N ARG A 180 -0.86 9.47 13.50
CA ARG A 180 -2.02 10.29 13.11
C ARG A 180 -1.80 11.28 11.97
N LEU A 181 -0.69 11.24 11.25
CA LEU A 181 -0.51 12.09 10.06
C LEU A 181 -1.56 11.72 8.99
N ILE A 182 -1.75 10.42 8.71
CA ILE A 182 -2.90 9.92 7.96
C ILE A 182 -3.96 9.53 8.99
N PRO A 183 -5.19 10.08 8.92
CA PRO A 183 -6.22 9.80 9.92
C PRO A 183 -6.68 8.33 9.87
N THR A 184 -6.97 7.77 11.06
CA THR A 184 -7.35 6.36 11.25
C THR A 184 -8.82 6.17 11.64
N ALA A 185 -9.65 7.19 11.61
CA ALA A 185 -11.10 7.03 11.82
C ALA A 185 -11.67 6.07 10.76
N GLY A 186 -12.45 5.06 11.18
CA GLY A 186 -12.95 3.99 10.32
C GLY A 186 -11.92 2.91 9.98
N VAL A 187 -10.81 2.85 10.71
CA VAL A 187 -9.84 1.75 10.63
C VAL A 187 -9.98 0.89 11.89
N LYS A 188 -10.05 -0.43 11.74
CA LYS A 188 -10.12 -1.35 12.88
C LYS A 188 -8.86 -1.28 13.71
N ASP A 189 -9.02 -0.92 14.98
CA ASP A 189 -7.90 -0.76 15.92
C ASP A 189 -7.34 -2.12 16.37
N VAL A 190 -6.01 -2.15 16.53
CA VAL A 190 -5.25 -3.17 17.28
C VAL A 190 -4.76 -2.55 18.60
N ALA A 191 -4.09 -1.40 18.50
CA ALA A 191 -3.63 -0.61 19.61
C ALA A 191 -3.75 0.88 19.26
N PRO A 192 -4.80 1.58 19.72
CA PRO A 192 -5.14 2.95 19.30
C PRO A 192 -4.02 3.98 19.48
N HIS A 193 -3.10 3.75 20.42
CA HIS A 193 -1.97 4.64 20.68
C HIS A 193 -0.74 4.40 19.80
N LEU A 194 -0.74 3.30 19.01
CA LEU A 194 0.37 2.90 18.15
C LEU A 194 -0.05 2.84 16.67
N ASP A 195 -1.31 2.54 16.42
CA ASP A 195 -1.82 2.27 15.07
C ASP A 195 -1.65 3.49 14.16
N THR A 196 -1.01 3.25 13.03
CA THR A 196 -0.71 4.26 12.03
C THR A 196 -1.09 3.71 10.66
N ALA A 197 -1.86 4.47 9.90
CA ALA A 197 -2.08 4.18 8.49
C ALA A 197 -0.79 4.44 7.71
N GLY A 198 -0.47 3.55 6.79
CA GLY A 198 0.69 3.67 5.92
C GLY A 198 0.37 3.29 4.49
N VAL A 199 1.35 3.43 3.62
CA VAL A 199 1.18 3.23 2.17
C VAL A 199 2.29 2.37 1.59
N PHE A 200 1.97 1.63 0.52
CA PHE A 200 2.90 0.86 -0.29
C PHE A 200 2.87 1.35 -1.73
N ALA A 201 4.02 1.37 -2.37
CA ALA A 201 4.17 1.61 -3.80
C ALA A 201 5.52 1.06 -4.31
N ALA A 202 5.78 1.18 -5.60
CA ALA A 202 7.00 0.67 -6.21
C ALA A 202 8.28 1.32 -5.66
N GLY A 203 8.24 2.62 -5.34
CA GLY A 203 9.40 3.39 -4.89
C GLY A 203 9.08 4.48 -3.87
N VAL A 204 10.13 5.08 -3.30
CA VAL A 204 10.00 6.13 -2.27
C VAL A 204 9.27 7.37 -2.83
N ALA A 205 9.54 7.74 -4.08
CA ALA A 205 8.86 8.86 -4.73
C ALA A 205 7.35 8.61 -4.90
N ASP A 206 6.95 7.35 -5.12
CA ASP A 206 5.54 6.97 -5.28
C ASP A 206 4.78 7.05 -3.94
N VAL A 207 5.37 6.56 -2.84
CA VAL A 207 4.72 6.67 -1.51
C VAL A 207 4.64 8.13 -1.05
N ALA A 208 5.66 8.93 -1.36
CA ALA A 208 5.65 10.37 -1.09
C ALA A 208 4.58 11.09 -1.91
N PHE A 209 4.46 10.75 -3.21
CA PHE A 209 3.43 11.26 -4.11
C PHE A 209 2.02 10.99 -3.56
N MET A 210 1.72 9.73 -3.22
CA MET A 210 0.41 9.38 -2.66
C MET A 210 0.14 10.13 -1.36
N THR A 211 1.11 10.14 -0.43
CA THR A 211 0.93 10.77 0.87
C THR A 211 0.69 12.28 0.73
N ALA A 212 1.43 12.94 -0.15
CA ALA A 212 1.25 14.35 -0.47
C ALA A 212 -0.16 14.64 -1.01
N ALA A 213 -0.62 13.81 -1.96
CA ALA A 213 -1.91 13.98 -2.63
C ALA A 213 -3.10 13.83 -1.68
N ILE A 214 -3.11 12.80 -0.80
CA ILE A 214 -4.23 12.56 0.12
C ILE A 214 -4.28 13.55 1.29
N LEU A 215 -3.12 14.13 1.68
CA LEU A 215 -3.04 15.06 2.80
C LEU A 215 -3.05 16.54 2.38
N ASP A 216 -2.96 16.80 1.09
CA ASP A 216 -2.77 18.15 0.53
C ASP A 216 -1.59 18.87 1.20
N ARG A 217 -0.43 18.20 1.22
CA ARG A 217 0.80 18.70 1.85
C ARG A 217 1.99 18.57 0.91
N ASP A 218 2.95 19.47 1.05
CA ASP A 218 4.23 19.39 0.31
C ASP A 218 5.14 18.32 0.95
N LEU A 219 4.92 17.07 0.56
CA LEU A 219 5.70 15.91 0.96
C LEU A 219 6.41 15.24 -0.24
N ARG A 220 6.41 15.90 -1.40
CA ARG A 220 6.98 15.39 -2.65
C ARG A 220 8.51 15.40 -2.58
N VAL A 221 9.13 14.24 -2.77
CA VAL A 221 10.61 14.09 -2.78
C VAL A 221 11.20 14.15 -4.18
N ASP A 222 10.38 14.05 -5.22
CA ASP A 222 10.80 14.11 -6.62
C ASP A 222 10.95 15.55 -7.16
N ARG A 223 10.60 16.56 -6.36
CA ARG A 223 10.66 17.98 -6.71
C ARG A 223 11.90 18.69 -6.17
N SER A 224 12.67 18.02 -5.33
CA SER A 224 13.88 18.59 -4.72
C SER A 224 15.05 17.63 -4.86
N PRO A 225 16.28 18.13 -5.05
CA PRO A 225 17.46 17.27 -5.06
C PRO A 225 17.61 16.59 -3.69
N PRO A 226 18.04 15.32 -3.66
CA PRO A 226 18.23 14.63 -2.40
C PRO A 226 19.38 15.27 -1.63
N ALA A 227 19.14 15.57 -0.34
CA ALA A 227 20.21 15.93 0.59
C ALA A 227 20.92 14.67 1.08
N ALA A 228 22.22 14.72 1.27
CA ALA A 228 22.97 13.61 1.86
C ALA A 228 22.50 13.36 3.30
N PRO A 229 21.91 12.19 3.60
CA PRO A 229 21.41 11.92 4.94
C PRO A 229 22.53 11.56 5.90
N ARG A 230 22.34 11.88 7.17
CA ARG A 230 23.15 11.30 8.26
C ARG A 230 22.47 9.98 8.66
N ILE A 231 23.18 8.87 8.47
CA ILE A 231 22.65 7.53 8.73
C ILE A 231 23.40 6.91 9.92
N ALA A 232 22.64 6.35 10.88
CA ALA A 232 23.21 5.56 11.97
C ALA A 232 22.74 4.10 11.84
N LEU A 233 23.67 3.17 11.89
CA LEU A 233 23.37 1.73 11.97
C LEU A 233 23.27 1.32 13.44
N THR A 234 22.08 0.89 13.87
CA THR A 234 21.85 0.34 15.22
C THR A 234 21.59 -1.15 15.16
N ARG A 235 22.49 -1.95 15.75
CA ARG A 235 22.27 -3.38 15.96
C ARG A 235 21.50 -3.56 17.25
N THR A 236 20.20 -3.86 17.15
CA THR A 236 19.34 -4.08 18.33
C THR A 236 19.69 -5.41 19.02
N HIS A 237 19.13 -5.66 20.21
CA HIS A 237 19.24 -6.94 20.93
C HIS A 237 18.71 -8.15 20.13
N LEU A 238 17.95 -7.93 19.08
CA LEU A 238 17.45 -8.98 18.19
C LEU A 238 18.36 -9.24 16.99
N TRP A 239 19.46 -8.50 16.84
CA TRP A 239 20.34 -8.62 15.67
C TRP A 239 20.84 -10.04 15.41
N SER A 240 21.21 -10.76 16.47
CA SER A 240 21.67 -12.15 16.37
C SER A 240 20.60 -13.13 15.89
N LYS A 241 19.32 -12.77 15.95
CA LYS A 241 18.21 -13.59 15.46
C LYS A 241 17.91 -13.37 13.98
N ALA A 242 18.46 -12.33 13.38
CA ALA A 242 18.33 -12.09 11.95
C ALA A 242 19.18 -13.12 11.17
N SER A 243 18.68 -13.58 10.02
CA SER A 243 19.45 -14.46 9.15
C SER A 243 20.74 -13.79 8.68
N ALA A 244 21.78 -14.57 8.41
CA ALA A 244 23.05 -14.04 7.89
C ALA A 244 22.85 -13.23 6.58
N ALA A 245 21.89 -13.60 5.74
CA ALA A 245 21.54 -12.87 4.53
C ALA A 245 20.98 -11.47 4.86
N MET A 246 20.08 -11.36 5.84
CA MET A 246 19.50 -10.09 6.29
C MET A 246 20.57 -9.21 6.94
N GLN A 247 21.42 -9.76 7.81
CA GLN A 247 22.51 -9.01 8.44
C GLN A 247 23.43 -8.40 7.37
N ARG A 248 23.88 -9.19 6.38
CA ARG A 248 24.70 -8.71 5.26
C ARG A 248 23.98 -7.67 4.42
N ALA A 249 22.66 -7.81 4.18
CA ALA A 249 21.89 -6.83 3.40
C ALA A 249 21.84 -5.46 4.11
N VAL A 250 21.57 -5.44 5.40
CA VAL A 250 21.53 -4.21 6.21
C VAL A 250 22.93 -3.57 6.29
N GLU A 251 23.99 -4.36 6.51
CA GLU A 251 25.37 -3.88 6.58
C GLU A 251 25.85 -3.31 5.23
N ARG A 252 25.41 -3.88 4.11
CA ARG A 252 25.70 -3.31 2.77
C ARG A 252 24.97 -2.01 2.50
N ALA A 253 23.75 -1.86 3.03
CA ALA A 253 22.96 -0.65 2.86
C ALA A 253 23.44 0.51 3.75
N ALA A 254 24.13 0.19 4.86
CA ALA A 254 24.75 1.21 5.71
C ALA A 254 25.94 1.84 4.97
N PRO A 255 26.01 3.17 4.89
CA PRO A 255 27.18 3.83 4.30
C PRO A 255 28.45 3.42 5.08
N ARG A 256 29.48 3.00 4.35
CA ARG A 256 30.83 2.90 4.93
C ARG A 256 31.39 4.31 5.06
N SER A 257 30.89 5.09 6.00
CA SER A 257 31.55 6.31 6.40
C SER A 257 32.78 5.88 7.20
N SER A 258 33.97 6.05 6.62
CA SER A 258 35.19 6.18 7.40
C SER A 258 34.98 7.34 8.37
N ILE A 259 34.92 7.04 9.67
CA ILE A 259 35.14 8.02 10.73
C ILE A 259 36.60 8.36 10.73
#